data_883ffd5dd22e31970d8ca34fb8d89dbb
#
_entry.id   883ffd5dd22e31970d8ca34fb8d89dbb
#
_cell.length_a   1.000
_cell.length_b   1.000
_cell.length_c   1.000
_cell.angle_alpha   90.00
_cell.angle_beta   90.00
_cell.angle_gamma   90.00
#
_symmetry.space_group_name_H-M   'P 1'
#
loop_
_entity.id
_entity.type
_entity.pdbx_description
1 polymer ?
#
loop_
_entity_poly.entity_id
_entity_poly.type
_entity_poly.pdbx_seq_one_letter_code
_entity_poly.pdbx_strand_id
1 'polypeptide(L)'
;AISDVLPNASWQRCRTHFAKNLSAQVPKTQWPTLSAMFHTIFQQPDAASVWAQAREVIEFCQQKFPHVAAYLEECLDELLAFTAAPRAVWTKIWSNNPTERLNREIRRRTDVVGIFPNRDAVVRLVGAVLAEQHDDWIQQKRYMSLTSLAQTKEIIAAGVIDEDRDNNQEIAA
;
A
#
# COMPACT_ATOMS: atom_id res chain seq x y z
N ALA A 1 -16.62 -1.29 -9.30
CA ALA A 1 -16.05 -2.54 -9.87
C ALA A 1 -15.43 -3.43 -8.80
N ILE A 2 -14.38 -2.97 -8.04
CA ILE A 2 -13.79 -3.81 -6.96
C ILE A 2 -14.79 -4.01 -5.83
N SER A 3 -15.46 -2.96 -5.39
CA SER A 3 -16.49 -2.99 -4.35
C SER A 3 -17.67 -3.91 -4.68
N ASP A 4 -17.98 -4.08 -5.97
CA ASP A 4 -19.08 -4.94 -6.42
C ASP A 4 -18.72 -6.43 -6.34
N VAL A 5 -17.44 -6.75 -6.50
CA VAL A 5 -16.91 -8.14 -6.50
C VAL A 5 -16.37 -8.53 -5.13
N LEU A 6 -15.80 -7.56 -4.39
CA LEU A 6 -15.18 -7.74 -3.09
C LEU A 6 -15.71 -6.66 -2.12
N PRO A 7 -16.96 -6.76 -1.66
CA PRO A 7 -17.62 -5.72 -0.86
C PRO A 7 -16.92 -5.42 0.48
N ASN A 8 -16.17 -6.38 1.01
CA ASN A 8 -15.43 -6.24 2.27
C ASN A 8 -13.95 -5.89 2.08
N ALA A 9 -13.52 -5.56 0.85
CA ALA A 9 -12.14 -5.16 0.61
C ALA A 9 -11.97 -3.67 0.95
N SER A 10 -11.05 -3.35 1.87
CA SER A 10 -10.64 -1.99 2.13
C SER A 10 -9.69 -1.48 1.04
N TRP A 11 -9.80 -0.19 0.74
CA TRP A 11 -8.89 0.47 -0.20
C TRP A 11 -7.62 0.92 0.55
N GLN A 12 -6.45 0.49 0.06
CA GLN A 12 -5.14 0.92 0.57
C GLN A 12 -4.37 1.62 -0.54
N ARG A 13 -4.03 2.87 -0.33
CA ARG A 13 -3.18 3.61 -1.26
C ARG A 13 -1.72 3.20 -1.11
N CYS A 14 -1.07 2.88 -2.22
CA CYS A 14 0.34 2.48 -2.21
C CYS A 14 1.24 3.63 -1.76
N ARG A 15 1.92 3.50 -0.62
CA ARG A 15 2.83 4.53 -0.08
C ARG A 15 3.95 4.93 -1.04
N THR A 16 4.46 3.98 -1.83
CA THR A 16 5.57 4.24 -2.78
C THR A 16 5.12 5.15 -3.92
N HIS A 17 3.95 4.87 -4.51
CA HIS A 17 3.37 5.75 -5.54
C HIS A 17 2.93 7.09 -4.96
N PHE A 18 2.40 7.09 -3.74
CA PHE A 18 2.05 8.33 -3.06
C PHE A 18 3.28 9.22 -2.85
N ALA A 19 4.38 8.67 -2.33
CA ALA A 19 5.64 9.39 -2.19
C ALA A 19 6.15 9.94 -3.54
N LYS A 20 6.01 9.18 -4.62
CA LYS A 20 6.36 9.65 -5.97
C LYS A 20 5.48 10.81 -6.41
N ASN A 21 4.18 10.77 -6.13
CA ASN A 21 3.26 11.87 -6.43
C ASN A 21 3.62 13.13 -5.61
N LEU A 22 3.96 12.97 -4.31
CA LEU A 22 4.45 14.08 -3.48
C LEU A 22 5.73 14.69 -4.06
N SER A 23 6.66 13.86 -4.53
CA SER A 23 7.92 14.36 -5.11
C SER A 23 7.72 15.23 -6.35
N ALA A 24 6.63 15.02 -7.08
CA ALA A 24 6.26 15.84 -8.23
C ALA A 24 5.64 17.20 -7.86
N GLN A 25 5.22 17.36 -6.61
CA GLN A 25 4.54 18.58 -6.14
C GLN A 25 5.50 19.58 -5.46
N VAL A 26 6.77 19.21 -5.26
CA VAL A 26 7.75 20.07 -4.59
C VAL A 26 9.03 20.18 -5.41
N PRO A 27 9.78 21.28 -5.28
CA PRO A 27 11.10 21.43 -5.90
C PRO A 27 12.04 20.29 -5.49
N LYS A 28 12.89 19.84 -6.41
CA LYS A 28 13.86 18.75 -6.16
C LYS A 28 14.74 19.00 -4.93
N THR A 29 15.07 20.25 -4.64
CA THR A 29 15.87 20.65 -3.48
C THR A 29 15.14 20.46 -2.14
N GLN A 30 13.81 20.51 -2.14
CA GLN A 30 12.96 20.37 -0.96
C GLN A 30 12.51 18.90 -0.72
N TRP A 31 12.57 18.08 -1.75
CA TRP A 31 12.14 16.69 -1.67
C TRP A 31 12.85 15.87 -0.58
N PRO A 32 14.19 15.96 -0.37
CA PRO A 32 14.84 15.20 0.70
C PRO A 32 14.24 15.46 2.08
N THR A 33 13.94 16.73 2.40
CA THR A 33 13.32 17.12 3.68
C THR A 33 11.91 16.55 3.80
N LEU A 34 11.06 16.77 2.79
CA LEU A 34 9.69 16.24 2.79
C LEU A 34 9.66 14.71 2.83
N SER A 35 10.54 14.07 2.07
CA SER A 35 10.67 12.61 2.04
C SER A 35 11.07 12.05 3.42
N ALA A 36 12.01 12.68 4.10
CA ALA A 36 12.40 12.26 5.45
C ALA A 36 11.22 12.36 6.42
N MET A 37 10.50 13.48 6.42
CA MET A 37 9.30 13.67 7.24
C MET A 37 8.21 12.64 6.90
N PHE A 38 7.91 12.45 5.63
CA PHE A 38 6.91 11.48 5.20
C PHE A 38 7.26 10.04 5.62
N HIS A 39 8.54 9.65 5.58
CA HIS A 39 8.95 8.32 5.99
C HIS A 39 8.80 8.07 7.49
N THR A 40 8.87 9.09 8.35
CA THR A 40 8.67 8.93 9.79
C THR A 40 7.30 8.39 10.16
N ILE A 41 6.26 8.66 9.35
CA ILE A 41 4.91 8.14 9.53
C ILE A 41 4.92 6.60 9.60
N PHE A 42 5.68 5.96 8.71
CA PHE A 42 5.71 4.50 8.57
C PHE A 42 6.72 3.80 9.50
N GLN A 43 7.44 4.57 10.31
CA GLN A 43 8.41 4.04 11.28
C GLN A 43 7.82 3.88 12.68
N GLN A 44 6.59 4.32 12.88
CA GLN A 44 5.93 4.28 14.18
C GLN A 44 5.57 2.86 14.61
N PRO A 45 5.54 2.58 15.94
CA PRO A 45 5.35 1.23 16.46
C PRO A 45 3.90 0.73 16.41
N ASP A 46 2.93 1.62 16.48
CA ASP A 46 1.49 1.32 16.58
C ASP A 46 0.64 2.29 15.76
N ALA A 47 -0.66 1.97 15.62
CA ALA A 47 -1.61 2.73 14.82
C ALA A 47 -1.75 4.18 15.33
N ALA A 48 -1.95 4.36 16.63
CA ALA A 48 -2.14 5.70 17.20
C ALA A 48 -0.94 6.60 16.94
N SER A 49 0.28 6.09 17.11
CA SER A 49 1.52 6.80 16.81
C SER A 49 1.68 7.12 15.32
N VAL A 50 1.24 6.23 14.41
CA VAL A 50 1.23 6.48 12.97
C VAL A 50 0.32 7.66 12.64
N TRP A 51 -0.89 7.68 13.17
CA TRP A 51 -1.85 8.75 12.93
C TRP A 51 -1.38 10.08 13.54
N ALA A 52 -0.83 10.06 14.76
CA ALA A 52 -0.26 11.25 15.40
C ALA A 52 0.88 11.83 14.56
N GLN A 53 1.83 10.99 14.14
CA GLN A 53 2.97 11.40 13.32
C GLN A 53 2.52 11.95 11.94
N ALA A 54 1.48 11.37 11.35
CA ALA A 54 0.93 11.88 10.09
C ALA A 54 0.37 13.30 10.24
N ARG A 55 -0.32 13.61 11.34
CA ARG A 55 -0.82 14.96 11.64
C ARG A 55 0.32 15.96 11.82
N GLU A 56 1.39 15.58 12.53
CA GLU A 56 2.59 16.43 12.67
C GLU A 56 3.25 16.72 11.31
N VAL A 57 3.29 15.74 10.41
CA VAL A 57 3.82 15.93 9.05
C VAL A 57 2.91 16.86 8.24
N ILE A 58 1.60 16.74 8.37
CA ILE A 58 0.64 17.67 7.73
C ILE A 58 0.84 19.10 8.25
N GLU A 59 0.94 19.28 9.57
CA GLU A 59 1.18 20.60 10.18
C GLU A 59 2.50 21.22 9.70
N PHE A 60 3.57 20.45 9.66
CA PHE A 60 4.83 20.89 9.06
C PHE A 60 4.65 21.32 7.60
N CYS A 61 3.88 20.56 6.82
CA CYS A 61 3.61 20.88 5.42
C CYS A 61 2.73 22.13 5.26
N GLN A 62 1.78 22.39 6.16
CA GLN A 62 0.93 23.58 6.11
C GLN A 62 1.74 24.88 6.08
N GLN A 63 2.86 24.91 6.78
CA GLN A 63 3.73 26.09 6.83
C GLN A 63 4.58 26.28 5.58
N LYS A 64 5.04 25.19 4.96
CA LYS A 64 6.02 25.22 3.85
C LYS A 64 5.44 24.82 2.50
N PHE A 65 4.47 23.92 2.48
CA PHE A 65 3.89 23.30 1.29
C PHE A 65 2.37 23.13 1.46
N PRO A 66 1.58 24.20 1.54
CA PRO A 66 0.15 24.11 1.86
C PRO A 66 -0.64 23.17 0.95
N HIS A 67 -0.29 23.12 -0.35
CA HIS A 67 -0.92 22.20 -1.31
C HIS A 67 -0.58 20.74 -1.04
N VAL A 68 0.62 20.45 -0.51
CA VAL A 68 1.01 19.10 -0.10
C VAL A 68 0.27 18.68 1.17
N ALA A 69 0.10 19.62 2.12
CA ALA A 69 -0.68 19.37 3.32
C ALA A 69 -2.13 19.00 2.97
N ALA A 70 -2.78 19.79 2.12
CA ALA A 70 -4.14 19.50 1.65
C ALA A 70 -4.25 18.14 0.95
N TYR A 71 -3.28 17.81 0.09
CA TYR A 71 -3.25 16.52 -0.60
C TYR A 71 -3.01 15.33 0.35
N LEU A 72 -2.16 15.51 1.37
CA LEU A 72 -1.95 14.49 2.41
C LEU A 72 -3.23 14.27 3.21
N GLU A 73 -3.89 15.35 3.61
CA GLU A 73 -5.11 15.31 4.40
C GLU A 73 -6.26 14.62 3.65
N GLU A 74 -6.48 14.99 2.37
CA GLU A 74 -7.48 14.36 1.50
C GLU A 74 -7.29 12.84 1.35
N CYS A 75 -6.04 12.39 1.32
CA CYS A 75 -5.69 10.98 1.06
C CYS A 75 -5.35 10.19 2.32
N LEU A 76 -5.45 10.79 3.50
CA LEU A 76 -4.89 10.25 4.73
C LEU A 76 -5.47 8.89 5.09
N ASP A 77 -6.79 8.75 5.06
CA ASP A 77 -7.51 7.53 5.40
C ASP A 77 -7.10 6.37 4.48
N GLU A 78 -7.03 6.63 3.17
CA GLU A 78 -6.60 5.62 2.21
C GLU A 78 -5.12 5.24 2.36
N LEU A 79 -4.27 6.21 2.72
CA LEU A 79 -2.85 6.02 2.89
C LEU A 79 -2.53 5.21 4.15
N LEU A 80 -3.28 5.44 5.24
CA LEU A 80 -3.09 4.82 6.54
C LEU A 80 -4.04 3.64 6.80
N ALA A 81 -4.87 3.23 5.84
CA ALA A 81 -5.78 2.09 5.98
C ALA A 81 -5.08 0.79 6.45
N PHE A 82 -3.77 0.64 6.17
CA PHE A 82 -2.98 -0.49 6.63
C PHE A 82 -2.92 -0.61 8.17
N THR A 83 -3.12 0.48 8.90
CA THR A 83 -3.08 0.49 10.38
C THR A 83 -4.19 -0.32 11.02
N ALA A 84 -5.29 -0.55 10.31
CA ALA A 84 -6.36 -1.45 10.72
C ALA A 84 -5.94 -2.93 10.74
N ALA A 85 -4.84 -3.31 10.12
CA ALA A 85 -4.33 -4.66 10.11
C ALA A 85 -3.27 -4.87 11.22
N PRO A 86 -2.99 -6.14 11.63
CA PRO A 86 -1.91 -6.43 12.57
C PRO A 86 -0.56 -5.87 12.10
N ARG A 87 0.23 -5.33 13.02
CA ARG A 87 1.56 -4.74 12.76
C ARG A 87 2.46 -5.66 11.91
N ALA A 88 2.38 -6.96 12.11
CA ALA A 88 3.19 -7.96 11.40
C ALA A 88 2.98 -7.97 9.88
N VAL A 89 1.82 -7.50 9.39
CA VAL A 89 1.49 -7.48 7.96
C VAL A 89 1.62 -6.10 7.30
N TRP A 90 1.83 -5.03 8.05
CA TRP A 90 1.90 -3.66 7.52
C TRP A 90 2.85 -3.51 6.33
N THR A 91 4.08 -4.04 6.45
CA THR A 91 5.09 -3.99 5.40
C THR A 91 4.68 -4.75 4.13
N LYS A 92 3.67 -5.60 4.24
CA LYS A 92 3.16 -6.43 3.15
C LYS A 92 2.02 -5.77 2.38
N ILE A 93 1.26 -4.88 3.06
CA ILE A 93 0.04 -4.31 2.49
C ILE A 93 0.15 -2.83 2.12
N TRP A 94 1.05 -2.03 2.72
CA TRP A 94 1.19 -0.60 2.44
C TRP A 94 1.81 -0.25 1.08
N SER A 95 2.25 -1.23 0.31
CA SER A 95 2.75 -1.03 -1.05
C SER A 95 2.46 -2.23 -1.94
N ASN A 96 2.32 -1.98 -3.25
CA ASN A 96 2.11 -3.02 -4.26
C ASN A 96 3.41 -3.52 -4.93
N ASN A 97 4.55 -3.35 -4.29
CA ASN A 97 5.85 -3.77 -4.81
C ASN A 97 5.91 -5.23 -5.32
N PRO A 98 5.26 -6.22 -4.67
CA PRO A 98 5.24 -7.59 -5.19
C PRO A 98 4.55 -7.70 -6.55
N THR A 99 3.39 -7.04 -6.69
CA THR A 99 2.65 -6.99 -7.96
C THR A 99 3.46 -6.29 -9.05
N GLU A 100 4.19 -5.25 -8.70
CA GLU A 100 5.06 -4.54 -9.65
C GLU A 100 6.24 -5.39 -10.10
N ARG A 101 6.82 -6.19 -9.20
CA ARG A 101 7.88 -7.16 -9.59
C ARG A 101 7.32 -8.22 -10.54
N LEU A 102 6.14 -8.76 -10.25
CA LEU A 102 5.46 -9.71 -11.10
C LEU A 102 5.15 -9.11 -12.49
N ASN A 103 4.59 -7.90 -12.53
CA ASN A 103 4.32 -7.19 -13.78
C ASN A 103 5.61 -6.92 -14.58
N ARG A 104 6.72 -6.63 -13.92
CA ARG A 104 8.03 -6.45 -14.56
C ARG A 104 8.52 -7.75 -15.18
N GLU A 105 8.34 -8.88 -14.49
CA GLU A 105 8.72 -10.20 -15.01
C GLU A 105 7.84 -10.60 -16.20
N ILE A 106 6.53 -10.40 -16.11
CA ILE A 106 5.62 -10.60 -17.24
C ILE A 106 6.08 -9.77 -18.44
N ARG A 107 6.32 -8.48 -18.24
CA ARG A 107 6.78 -7.58 -19.31
C ARG A 107 8.10 -8.07 -19.91
N ARG A 108 9.08 -8.43 -19.08
CA ARG A 108 10.37 -8.94 -19.53
C ARG A 108 10.22 -10.14 -20.45
N ARG A 109 9.30 -11.08 -20.11
CA ARG A 109 9.05 -12.28 -20.93
C ARG A 109 8.28 -11.94 -22.22
N THR A 110 7.30 -11.04 -22.14
CA THR A 110 6.53 -10.63 -23.31
C THR A 110 7.37 -9.81 -24.30
N ASP A 111 8.28 -8.96 -23.81
CA ASP A 111 9.16 -8.15 -24.65
C ASP A 111 10.15 -9.01 -25.43
N VAL A 112 10.61 -10.14 -24.88
CA VAL A 112 11.48 -11.10 -25.60
C VAL A 112 10.74 -11.75 -26.78
N VAL A 113 9.46 -12.04 -26.64
CA VAL A 113 8.66 -12.60 -27.73
C VAL A 113 8.36 -11.54 -28.80
N GLY A 114 8.14 -10.29 -28.39
CA GLY A 114 7.85 -9.14 -29.22
C GLY A 114 6.46 -9.17 -29.83
N ILE A 115 6.21 -10.00 -30.84
CA ILE A 115 4.93 -10.08 -31.53
C ILE A 115 4.24 -11.41 -31.26
N PHE A 116 3.00 -11.34 -30.79
CA PHE A 116 2.17 -12.52 -30.53
C PHE A 116 1.21 -12.79 -31.70
N PRO A 117 1.05 -14.05 -32.12
CA PRO A 117 0.16 -14.39 -33.24
C PRO A 117 -1.33 -14.16 -32.91
N ASN A 118 -1.72 -14.29 -31.64
CA ASN A 118 -3.09 -14.10 -31.15
C ASN A 118 -3.11 -13.86 -29.63
N ARG A 119 -4.29 -13.50 -29.11
CA ARG A 119 -4.52 -13.28 -27.68
C ARG A 119 -4.23 -14.52 -26.82
N ASP A 120 -4.57 -15.70 -27.31
CA ASP A 120 -4.38 -16.94 -26.56
C ASP A 120 -2.90 -17.26 -26.33
N ALA A 121 -2.03 -16.88 -27.25
CA ALA A 121 -0.58 -17.00 -27.07
C ALA A 121 -0.09 -16.10 -25.94
N VAL A 122 -0.61 -14.86 -25.81
CA VAL A 122 -0.30 -13.96 -24.68
C VAL A 122 -0.82 -14.57 -23.39
N VAL A 123 -2.07 -15.04 -23.35
CA VAL A 123 -2.68 -15.63 -22.14
C VAL A 123 -1.89 -16.86 -21.68
N ARG A 124 -1.46 -17.73 -22.60
CA ARG A 124 -0.62 -18.89 -22.27
C ARG A 124 0.72 -18.49 -21.66
N LEU A 125 1.43 -17.52 -22.24
CA LEU A 125 2.70 -17.06 -21.69
C LEU A 125 2.53 -16.44 -20.32
N VAL A 126 1.57 -15.52 -20.16
CA VAL A 126 1.28 -14.89 -18.87
C VAL A 126 0.86 -15.92 -17.83
N GLY A 127 0.00 -16.87 -18.21
CA GLY A 127 -0.41 -17.99 -17.34
C GLY A 127 0.77 -18.85 -16.88
N ALA A 128 1.72 -19.15 -17.76
CA ALA A 128 2.93 -19.88 -17.40
C ALA A 128 3.80 -19.09 -16.40
N VAL A 129 3.99 -17.79 -16.60
CA VAL A 129 4.75 -16.93 -15.67
C VAL A 129 4.05 -16.87 -14.31
N LEU A 130 2.72 -16.79 -14.27
CA LEU A 130 1.96 -16.77 -13.02
C LEU A 130 2.04 -18.13 -12.29
N ALA A 131 2.00 -19.25 -13.01
CA ALA A 131 2.16 -20.59 -12.44
C ALA A 131 3.55 -20.77 -11.84
N GLU A 132 4.61 -20.41 -12.57
CA GLU A 132 5.99 -20.44 -12.09
C GLU A 132 6.15 -19.61 -10.80
N GLN A 133 5.62 -18.39 -10.78
CA GLN A 133 5.68 -17.53 -9.60
C GLN A 133 4.85 -18.10 -8.42
N HIS A 134 3.73 -18.73 -8.70
CA HIS A 134 2.92 -19.39 -7.67
C HIS A 134 3.68 -20.54 -7.02
N ASP A 135 4.33 -21.38 -7.82
CA ASP A 135 5.15 -22.50 -7.33
C ASP A 135 6.33 -22.01 -6.49
N ASP A 136 7.01 -20.93 -6.90
CA ASP A 136 8.07 -20.31 -6.13
C ASP A 136 7.56 -19.82 -4.76
N TRP A 137 6.39 -19.20 -4.71
CA TRP A 137 5.81 -18.72 -3.45
C TRP A 137 5.35 -19.84 -2.52
N ILE A 138 4.91 -20.97 -3.07
CA ILE A 138 4.55 -22.13 -2.26
C ILE A 138 5.79 -22.80 -1.68
N GLN A 139 6.84 -22.96 -2.49
CA GLN A 139 8.03 -23.75 -2.14
C GLN A 139 9.03 -22.96 -1.30
N GLN A 140 9.28 -21.69 -1.60
CA GLN A 140 10.40 -20.95 -1.02
C GLN A 140 10.01 -19.91 0.02
N LYS A 141 9.07 -19.01 -0.28
CA LYS A 141 8.70 -17.89 0.61
C LYS A 141 7.28 -17.44 0.36
N ARG A 142 6.37 -17.83 1.20
CA ARG A 142 5.04 -17.24 1.25
C ARG A 142 5.16 -15.74 1.55
N TYR A 143 4.44 -14.92 0.79
CA TYR A 143 4.43 -13.48 1.01
C TYR A 143 3.92 -13.09 2.40
N MET A 144 2.90 -13.81 2.89
CA MET A 144 2.41 -13.75 4.28
C MET A 144 2.45 -15.14 4.90
N SER A 145 2.85 -15.24 6.17
CA SER A 145 2.77 -16.50 6.91
C SER A 145 1.31 -16.90 7.14
N LEU A 146 1.05 -18.19 7.24
CA LEU A 146 -0.30 -18.68 7.59
C LEU A 146 -0.75 -18.17 8.95
N THR A 147 0.17 -18.05 9.90
CA THR A 147 -0.08 -17.49 11.23
C THR A 147 -0.52 -16.04 11.15
N SER A 148 0.20 -15.21 10.37
CA SER A 148 -0.18 -13.80 10.18
C SER A 148 -1.55 -13.65 9.51
N LEU A 149 -1.87 -14.53 8.55
CA LEU A 149 -3.18 -14.52 7.90
C LEU A 149 -4.30 -14.96 8.85
N ALA A 150 -4.06 -15.96 9.71
CA ALA A 150 -5.02 -16.41 10.71
C ALA A 150 -5.29 -15.28 11.71
N GLN A 151 -4.25 -14.67 12.27
CA GLN A 151 -4.39 -13.52 13.18
C GLN A 151 -5.15 -12.35 12.55
N THR A 152 -4.86 -12.03 11.28
CA THR A 152 -5.58 -10.97 10.56
C THR A 152 -7.07 -11.30 10.43
N LYS A 153 -7.41 -12.56 10.11
CA LYS A 153 -8.81 -12.99 10.02
C LYS A 153 -9.53 -12.93 11.36
N GLU A 154 -8.86 -13.31 12.46
CA GLU A 154 -9.41 -13.24 13.81
C GLU A 154 -9.70 -11.79 14.23
N ILE A 155 -8.81 -10.85 13.95
CA ILE A 155 -8.98 -9.42 14.23
C ILE A 155 -10.16 -8.85 13.41
N ILE A 156 -10.24 -9.18 12.12
CA ILE A 156 -11.36 -8.77 11.26
C ILE A 156 -12.68 -9.35 11.79
N ALA A 157 -12.71 -10.63 12.17
CA ALA A 157 -13.91 -11.29 12.70
C ALA A 157 -14.34 -10.75 14.06
N ALA A 158 -13.41 -10.29 14.88
CA ALA A 158 -13.69 -9.72 16.20
C ALA A 158 -14.19 -8.26 16.14
N GLY A 159 -14.24 -7.62 14.94
CA GLY A 159 -14.71 -6.25 14.77
C GLY A 159 -13.76 -5.17 15.32
N VAL A 160 -12.60 -5.54 15.84
CA VAL A 160 -11.62 -4.60 16.46
C VAL A 160 -11.11 -3.53 15.47
N ILE A 161 -11.33 -3.76 14.18
CA ILE A 161 -10.95 -2.84 13.12
C ILE A 161 -11.88 -1.62 13.02
N ASP A 162 -13.16 -1.77 13.38
CA ASP A 162 -14.13 -0.67 13.27
C ASP A 162 -14.12 0.27 14.49
N GLU A 163 -13.81 -0.22 15.69
CA GLU A 163 -13.80 0.60 16.91
C GLU A 163 -12.68 1.67 16.92
N ASP A 164 -11.52 1.37 16.32
CA ASP A 164 -10.42 2.34 16.22
C ASP A 164 -10.67 3.42 15.15
N ARG A 165 -11.51 3.17 14.15
CA ARG A 165 -11.90 4.17 13.14
C ARG A 165 -12.85 5.22 13.69
N ASP A 166 -13.86 4.80 14.45
CA ASP A 166 -14.85 5.70 15.04
C ASP A 166 -14.23 6.59 16.12
N ASN A 167 -13.30 6.03 16.91
CA ASN A 167 -12.58 6.80 17.94
C ASN A 167 -11.61 7.84 17.36
N ASN A 168 -11.12 7.64 16.14
CA ASN A 168 -10.26 8.63 15.46
C ASN A 168 -11.06 9.72 14.74
N GLN A 169 -12.33 9.48 14.40
CA GLN A 169 -13.21 10.53 13.85
C GLN A 169 -13.74 11.47 14.94
N GLU A 170 -13.98 10.98 16.17
CA GLU A 170 -14.38 11.85 17.29
C GLU A 170 -13.26 12.76 17.81
N ILE A 171 -11.99 12.41 17.62
CA ILE A 171 -10.83 13.25 17.98
C ILE A 171 -10.53 14.31 16.90
N ALA A 172 -11.12 14.17 15.71
CA ALA A 172 -10.95 15.08 14.58
C ALA A 172 -12.08 16.13 14.43
N ALA A 173 -13.07 16.10 15.32
CA ALA A 173 -14.16 17.11 15.45
C ALA A 173 -13.83 18.09 16.60
#